data_0821209acd0ca09cdca1c5bde5e6d5f8
#
_entry.id   0821209acd0ca09cdca1c5bde5e6d5f8
#
_cell.length_a   1.000
_cell.length_b   1.000
_cell.length_c   1.000
_cell.angle_alpha   90.00
_cell.angle_beta   90.00
_cell.angle_gamma   90.00
#
_symmetry.space_group_name_H-M   'P 1'
#
loop_
_entity.id
_entity.type
_entity.pdbx_description
1 polymer ?
#
loop_
_entity_poly.entity_id
_entity_poly.type
_entity_poly.pdbx_seq_one_letter_code
_entity_poly.pdbx_strand_id
1 'polypeptide(L)'
;LRGGPYPGFERSQGTLGWLGLTQRVGGSGFVAAQLNRARDLPAWTLDPFTGQGVGSRHVESGAGALGWGGEVVRDGDFRVRATLVGSRTRSPTPGVAVGDSRGLFVEAGARVGAYRHEFGAHAAGPNLFFGDQLVADGTRGAYWRVDRGGSRLHWGAGLEHERTRADAAFGLAGSSRGGANGNFLYQFDRHASVGGSLGLQRTRYDGSADAIAGSDSRSLHASVFHQRRILDGLRSRFSLTVRRNELIVLGDQAATGHEWQWEQDWIGAGRETLRPELTTTLGYARDRSGGVPRNYPTAGVQFLCWIDSGFHVGGNLRYTSQSGGLHTSRGLSGSLTAEKALARGWRLGFAASFNQARAAVAPTASLGPRLYRSNDRSAYVYLRWDGSAGTAFQTAGVRDADAGAGVGSVAGRVFFDANRDGARQPDEGGAAQVEVLLDGRYRATTDRDGRFEFPLVTTGRHRLSLALDSVPLPWGAAGDGGVDVGVPLRGRVGAEIPVTRVGE
;
A
#
# COMPACT_ATOMS: atom_id res chain seq x y z
N LEU A 1 -24.76 6.32 -14.34
CA LEU A 1 -24.46 4.92 -14.06
C LEU A 1 -24.35 4.77 -12.55
N ARG A 2 -25.27 4.03 -11.95
CA ARG A 2 -25.17 3.62 -10.54
C ARG A 2 -23.94 2.72 -10.42
N GLY A 3 -23.16 2.89 -9.35
CA GLY A 3 -21.95 2.14 -9.11
C GLY A 3 -22.16 0.66 -9.37
N GLY A 4 -21.42 0.14 -10.34
CA GLY A 4 -21.39 -1.28 -10.64
C GLY A 4 -20.39 -1.98 -9.73
N PRO A 5 -20.40 -3.31 -9.63
CA PRO A 5 -19.48 -4.07 -8.78
C PRO A 5 -18.04 -4.07 -9.29
N TYR A 6 -17.69 -3.20 -10.21
CA TYR A 6 -16.38 -3.16 -10.86
C TYR A 6 -15.55 -2.02 -10.28
N PRO A 7 -14.40 -2.30 -9.65
CA PRO A 7 -13.44 -1.30 -9.25
C PRO A 7 -13.02 -0.42 -10.45
N GLY A 8 -13.08 0.90 -10.28
CA GLY A 8 -12.75 1.86 -11.32
C GLY A 8 -13.95 2.44 -12.10
N PHE A 9 -15.16 1.94 -11.88
CA PHE A 9 -16.38 2.51 -12.42
C PHE A 9 -17.27 3.20 -11.38
N GLU A 10 -16.75 3.42 -10.19
CA GLU A 10 -17.41 4.23 -9.19
C GLU A 10 -17.42 5.69 -9.65
N ARG A 11 -18.52 6.10 -10.22
CA ARG A 11 -18.76 7.51 -10.51
C ARG A 11 -19.24 8.16 -9.23
N SER A 12 -18.47 9.09 -8.67
CA SER A 12 -19.03 10.01 -7.68
C SER A 12 -20.21 10.73 -8.33
N GLN A 13 -21.38 10.62 -7.74
CA GLN A 13 -22.58 11.36 -8.18
C GLN A 13 -22.44 12.81 -7.70
N GLY A 14 -21.51 13.56 -8.22
CA GLY A 14 -21.33 14.93 -7.76
C GLY A 14 -20.44 15.72 -8.71
N THR A 15 -20.40 17.01 -8.49
CA THR A 15 -19.49 17.93 -9.19
C THR A 15 -18.44 18.45 -8.22
N LEU A 16 -17.18 18.39 -8.62
CA LEU A 16 -16.04 18.94 -7.87
C LEU A 16 -15.36 20.01 -8.71
N GLY A 17 -15.31 21.22 -8.19
CA GLY A 17 -14.48 22.31 -8.71
C GLY A 17 -13.40 22.66 -7.70
N TRP A 18 -12.22 22.99 -8.17
CA TRP A 18 -11.11 23.39 -7.32
C TRP A 18 -10.24 24.47 -7.96
N LEU A 19 -9.60 25.27 -7.12
CA LEU A 19 -8.60 26.27 -7.49
C LEU A 19 -7.45 26.17 -6.48
N GLY A 20 -6.23 26.09 -6.98
CA GLY A 20 -5.05 25.99 -6.13
C GLY A 20 -3.91 26.88 -6.62
N LEU A 21 -3.13 27.39 -5.67
CA LEU A 21 -1.92 28.15 -5.90
C LEU A 21 -0.82 27.60 -5.01
N THR A 22 0.36 27.45 -5.58
CA THR A 22 1.58 27.15 -4.82
C THR A 22 2.67 28.12 -5.22
N GLN A 23 3.30 28.75 -4.25
CA GLN A 23 4.39 29.69 -4.41
C GLN A 23 5.62 29.19 -3.65
N ARG A 24 6.76 29.13 -4.33
CA ARG A 24 8.05 28.90 -3.66
C ARG A 24 8.51 30.16 -2.94
N VAL A 25 9.06 29.96 -1.74
CA VAL A 25 9.58 31.03 -0.88
C VAL A 25 11.03 30.69 -0.54
N GLY A 26 11.95 31.50 -1.06
CA GLY A 26 13.38 31.21 -0.93
C GLY A 26 13.82 29.94 -1.66
N GLY A 27 14.95 29.37 -1.25
CA GLY A 27 15.55 28.18 -1.89
C GLY A 27 14.87 26.86 -1.53
N SER A 28 14.16 26.77 -0.40
CA SER A 28 13.63 25.51 0.15
C SER A 28 12.26 25.64 0.81
N GLY A 29 11.64 26.80 0.78
CA GLY A 29 10.31 27.04 1.33
C GLY A 29 9.22 27.04 0.27
N PHE A 30 7.98 26.78 0.70
CA PHE A 30 6.79 26.96 -0.13
C PHE A 30 5.58 27.35 0.71
N VAL A 31 4.65 28.02 0.05
CA VAL A 31 3.31 28.31 0.55
C VAL A 31 2.32 27.79 -0.49
N ALA A 32 1.32 27.07 -0.05
CA ALA A 32 0.26 26.58 -0.93
C ALA A 32 -1.10 26.90 -0.35
N ALA A 33 -2.07 27.18 -1.22
CA ALA A 33 -3.48 27.32 -0.84
C ALA A 33 -4.34 26.64 -1.90
N GLN A 34 -5.40 25.97 -1.46
CA GLN A 34 -6.36 25.34 -2.34
C GLN A 34 -7.77 25.52 -1.79
N LEU A 35 -8.71 25.82 -2.66
CA LEU A 35 -10.12 25.90 -2.37
C LEU A 35 -10.86 24.88 -3.22
N ASN A 36 -11.82 24.19 -2.63
CA ASN A 36 -12.62 23.18 -3.29
C ASN A 36 -14.10 23.46 -3.02
N ARG A 37 -14.92 23.15 -4.01
CA ARG A 37 -16.37 23.14 -3.89
C ARG A 37 -16.92 21.86 -4.50
N ALA A 38 -17.53 21.03 -3.68
CA ALA A 38 -18.16 19.78 -4.09
C ALA A 38 -19.66 19.87 -3.86
N ARG A 39 -20.46 19.44 -4.83
CA ARG A 39 -21.91 19.44 -4.77
C ARG A 39 -22.45 18.07 -5.08
N ASP A 40 -23.61 17.77 -4.51
CA ASP A 40 -24.39 16.55 -4.73
C ASP A 40 -23.59 15.27 -4.45
N LEU A 41 -22.71 15.34 -3.43
CA LEU A 41 -21.99 14.17 -2.97
C LEU A 41 -22.93 13.21 -2.26
N PRO A 42 -22.84 11.89 -2.51
CA PRO A 42 -23.65 10.93 -1.79
C PRO A 42 -23.32 10.95 -0.29
N ALA A 43 -24.34 10.90 0.52
CA ALA A 43 -24.23 10.80 1.96
C ALA A 43 -25.14 9.69 2.48
N TRP A 44 -24.59 8.86 3.36
CA TRP A 44 -25.36 7.82 4.01
C TRP A 44 -26.10 8.41 5.22
N THR A 45 -27.38 8.11 5.33
CA THR A 45 -28.20 8.45 6.49
C THR A 45 -28.74 7.16 7.11
N LEU A 46 -28.87 7.14 8.42
CA LEU A 46 -29.63 6.10 9.11
C LEU A 46 -31.11 6.53 9.11
N ASP A 47 -31.87 5.90 8.25
CA ASP A 47 -33.34 6.01 8.32
C ASP A 47 -33.83 5.14 9.47
N PRO A 48 -34.53 5.69 10.45
CA PRO A 48 -35.00 4.93 11.60
C PRO A 48 -35.99 3.81 11.24
N PHE A 49 -36.62 3.84 10.06
CA PHE A 49 -37.58 2.83 9.61
C PHE A 49 -37.00 1.81 8.63
N THR A 50 -36.11 2.22 7.77
CA THR A 50 -35.52 1.33 6.74
C THR A 50 -34.07 0.96 7.00
N GLY A 51 -33.44 1.61 7.98
CA GLY A 51 -32.07 1.36 8.39
C GLY A 51 -31.00 1.97 7.46
N GLN A 52 -31.34 2.38 6.25
CA GLN A 52 -30.42 2.99 5.31
C GLN A 52 -31.12 3.95 4.35
N GLY A 53 -30.60 5.15 4.21
CA GLY A 53 -30.99 6.14 3.24
C GLY A 53 -29.80 6.73 2.51
N VAL A 54 -29.98 7.15 1.28
CA VAL A 54 -28.96 7.88 0.52
C VAL A 54 -29.43 9.31 0.39
N GLY A 55 -28.71 10.21 1.03
CA GLY A 55 -28.89 11.65 0.91
C GLY A 55 -27.81 12.29 0.05
N SER A 56 -27.87 13.61 -0.05
CA SER A 56 -26.83 14.41 -0.69
C SER A 56 -26.24 15.44 0.27
N ARG A 57 -24.99 15.81 0.04
CA ARG A 57 -24.31 16.89 0.76
C ARG A 57 -23.51 17.77 -0.19
N HIS A 58 -23.31 19.00 0.25
CA HIS A 58 -22.45 19.97 -0.40
C HIS A 58 -21.28 20.28 0.55
N VAL A 59 -20.07 20.30 0.03
CA VAL A 59 -18.86 20.59 0.79
C VAL A 59 -18.13 21.75 0.17
N GLU A 60 -17.86 22.78 0.94
CA GLU A 60 -16.89 23.81 0.62
C GLU A 60 -15.69 23.61 1.54
N SER A 61 -14.50 23.47 0.98
CA SER A 61 -13.31 23.24 1.77
C SER A 61 -12.12 24.04 1.23
N GLY A 62 -11.19 24.33 2.13
CA GLY A 62 -9.95 24.99 1.78
C GLY A 62 -8.80 24.45 2.61
N ALA A 63 -7.62 24.47 2.04
CA ALA A 63 -6.39 24.17 2.75
C ALA A 63 -5.34 25.23 2.48
N GLY A 64 -4.57 25.56 3.53
CA GLY A 64 -3.34 26.33 3.45
C GLY A 64 -2.18 25.49 3.96
N ALA A 65 -1.07 25.47 3.25
CA ALA A 65 0.11 24.73 3.65
C ALA A 65 1.34 25.61 3.62
N LEU A 66 2.20 25.44 4.62
CA LEU A 66 3.53 26.00 4.71
C LEU A 66 4.52 24.86 4.78
N GLY A 67 5.61 24.93 4.06
CA GLY A 67 6.67 23.95 4.14
C GLY A 67 8.04 24.59 4.03
N TRP A 68 9.00 23.94 4.65
CA TRP A 68 10.40 24.32 4.64
C TRP A 68 11.28 23.07 4.62
N GLY A 69 12.40 23.15 3.88
CA GLY A 69 13.30 22.04 3.70
C GLY A 69 13.08 21.32 2.37
N GLY A 70 14.03 20.48 2.01
CA GLY A 70 14.01 19.69 0.78
C GLY A 70 13.65 18.24 1.02
N GLU A 71 14.00 17.41 0.05
CA GLU A 71 13.94 15.96 0.24
C GLU A 71 14.95 15.51 1.27
N VAL A 72 14.53 14.56 2.13
CA VAL A 72 15.35 14.01 3.20
C VAL A 72 16.16 12.83 2.64
N VAL A 73 17.21 13.13 1.90
CA VAL A 73 18.06 12.14 1.20
C VAL A 73 19.43 12.03 1.83
N ARG A 74 20.04 13.15 2.22
CA ARG A 74 21.41 13.23 2.74
C ARG A 74 21.42 13.46 4.23
N ASP A 75 22.54 13.15 4.86
CA ASP A 75 22.77 13.50 6.24
C ASP A 75 22.67 15.02 6.44
N GLY A 76 21.90 15.41 7.46
CA GLY A 76 21.57 16.80 7.74
C GLY A 76 20.36 17.36 6.98
N ASP A 77 19.81 16.63 6.02
CA ASP A 77 18.59 17.05 5.33
C ASP A 77 17.40 17.03 6.31
N PHE A 78 16.55 18.02 6.17
CA PHE A 78 15.30 18.07 6.91
C PHE A 78 14.18 18.68 6.09
N ARG A 79 12.94 18.36 6.44
CA ARG A 79 11.74 19.03 5.95
C ARG A 79 10.73 19.18 7.09
N VAL A 80 9.97 20.24 7.03
CA VAL A 80 8.79 20.45 7.89
C VAL A 80 7.66 20.97 7.04
N ARG A 81 6.46 20.47 7.28
CA ARG A 81 5.25 20.92 6.63
C ARG A 81 4.13 21.05 7.66
N ALA A 82 3.41 22.15 7.58
CA ALA A 82 2.18 22.35 8.33
C ALA A 82 1.04 22.63 7.33
N THR A 83 -0.07 21.95 7.50
CA THR A 83 -1.26 22.12 6.65
C THR A 83 -2.47 22.37 7.52
N LEU A 84 -3.13 23.47 7.31
CA LEU A 84 -4.42 23.82 7.90
C LEU A 84 -5.52 23.52 6.87
N VAL A 85 -6.52 22.75 7.27
CA VAL A 85 -7.67 22.41 6.44
C VAL A 85 -8.93 22.91 7.13
N GLY A 86 -9.82 23.49 6.36
CA GLY A 86 -11.16 23.89 6.83
C GLY A 86 -12.23 23.39 5.87
N SER A 87 -13.37 22.98 6.39
CA SER A 87 -14.51 22.59 5.57
C SER A 87 -15.81 23.06 6.17
N ARG A 88 -16.76 23.32 5.29
CA ARG A 88 -18.16 23.56 5.62
C ARG A 88 -19.03 22.58 4.86
N THR A 89 -19.78 21.77 5.59
CA THR A 89 -20.69 20.79 5.03
C THR A 89 -22.12 21.23 5.24
N ARG A 90 -22.91 21.20 4.16
CA ARG A 90 -24.35 21.44 4.16
C ARG A 90 -25.07 20.28 3.51
N SER A 91 -26.26 19.96 3.96
CA SER A 91 -27.08 18.93 3.35
C SER A 91 -28.57 19.37 3.35
N PRO A 92 -29.28 19.15 2.25
CA PRO A 92 -30.72 19.27 2.20
C PRO A 92 -31.42 18.05 2.85
N THR A 93 -30.69 16.96 3.08
CA THR A 93 -31.24 15.71 3.60
C THR A 93 -31.11 15.68 5.12
N PRO A 94 -32.22 15.51 5.86
CA PRO A 94 -32.19 15.34 7.31
C PRO A 94 -31.33 14.12 7.72
N GLY A 95 -30.65 14.22 8.86
CA GLY A 95 -29.82 13.13 9.38
C GLY A 95 -28.43 13.03 8.77
N VAL A 96 -28.11 13.85 7.78
CA VAL A 96 -26.71 13.97 7.27
C VAL A 96 -25.95 14.95 8.16
N ALA A 97 -24.73 14.56 8.55
CA ALA A 97 -23.86 15.44 9.33
C ALA A 97 -23.55 16.74 8.57
N VAL A 98 -23.84 17.87 9.20
CA VAL A 98 -23.59 19.22 8.67
C VAL A 98 -22.77 20.00 9.68
N GLY A 99 -22.05 21.02 9.21
CA GLY A 99 -21.30 21.92 10.08
C GLY A 99 -19.95 22.35 9.51
N ASP A 100 -19.27 23.14 10.30
CA ASP A 100 -17.92 23.62 10.03
C ASP A 100 -16.92 22.76 10.77
N SER A 101 -15.84 22.37 10.10
CA SER A 101 -14.75 21.58 10.68
C SER A 101 -13.38 22.15 10.30
N ARG A 102 -12.42 21.95 11.16
CA ARG A 102 -11.03 22.41 10.94
C ARG A 102 -10.06 21.33 11.39
N GLY A 103 -8.90 21.28 10.74
CA GLY A 103 -7.83 20.37 11.11
C GLY A 103 -6.47 20.96 10.84
N LEU A 104 -5.51 20.64 11.69
CA LEU A 104 -4.10 20.95 11.56
C LEU A 104 -3.33 19.64 11.42
N PHE A 105 -2.47 19.58 10.43
CA PHE A 105 -1.59 18.46 10.15
C PHE A 105 -0.16 18.98 10.08
N VAL A 106 0.73 18.39 10.85
CA VAL A 106 2.15 18.75 10.88
C VAL A 106 2.96 17.50 10.58
N GLU A 107 3.86 17.60 9.63
CA GLU A 107 4.78 16.53 9.25
C GLU A 107 6.20 17.07 9.30
N ALA A 108 7.13 16.27 9.78
CA ALA A 108 8.55 16.58 9.77
C ALA A 108 9.34 15.35 9.40
N GLY A 109 10.41 15.54 8.65
CA GLY A 109 11.36 14.49 8.31
C GLY A 109 12.77 15.02 8.48
N ALA A 110 13.67 14.18 8.97
CA ALA A 110 15.08 14.51 9.10
C ALA A 110 15.94 13.28 8.84
N ARG A 111 17.13 13.49 8.29
CA ARG A 111 18.15 12.44 8.19
C ARG A 111 19.32 12.79 9.09
N VAL A 112 19.65 11.88 9.99
CA VAL A 112 20.77 12.00 10.91
C VAL A 112 21.66 10.77 10.74
N GLY A 113 22.79 10.96 10.09
CA GLY A 113 23.66 9.86 9.70
C GLY A 113 22.94 8.86 8.76
N ALA A 114 22.94 7.59 9.13
CA ALA A 114 22.27 6.54 8.38
C ALA A 114 20.76 6.43 8.68
N TYR A 115 20.24 7.25 9.58
CA TYR A 115 18.85 7.15 10.05
C TYR A 115 17.98 8.22 9.41
N ARG A 116 16.84 7.80 8.87
CA ARG A 116 15.78 8.69 8.43
C ARG A 116 14.66 8.66 9.44
N HIS A 117 14.32 9.82 9.96
CA HIS A 117 13.23 10.01 10.90
C HIS A 117 12.05 10.70 10.21
N GLU A 118 10.85 10.23 10.50
CA GLU A 118 9.60 10.87 10.10
C GLU A 118 8.72 11.05 11.34
N PHE A 119 8.19 12.24 11.50
CA PHE A 119 7.26 12.60 12.55
C PHE A 119 6.00 13.16 11.93
N GLY A 120 4.87 12.85 12.49
CA GLY A 120 3.63 13.50 12.13
C GLY A 120 2.75 13.68 13.35
N ALA A 121 1.99 14.76 13.34
CA ALA A 121 0.95 15.03 14.31
C ALA A 121 -0.25 15.69 13.63
N HIS A 122 -1.43 15.35 14.07
CA HIS A 122 -2.66 15.94 13.56
C HIS A 122 -3.69 16.13 14.66
N ALA A 123 -4.53 17.14 14.44
CA ALA A 123 -5.73 17.36 15.25
C ALA A 123 -6.82 17.88 14.31
N ALA A 124 -7.92 17.18 14.23
CA ALA A 124 -9.02 17.48 13.34
C ALA A 124 -10.37 17.40 14.05
N GLY A 125 -11.25 18.30 13.70
CA GLY A 125 -12.65 18.26 14.11
C GLY A 125 -13.44 17.13 13.43
N PRO A 126 -14.67 16.90 13.88
CA PRO A 126 -15.52 15.90 13.26
C PRO A 126 -15.90 16.31 11.83
N ASN A 127 -16.10 15.32 10.96
CA ASN A 127 -16.55 15.52 9.58
C ASN A 127 -15.70 16.52 8.78
N LEU A 128 -14.39 16.45 8.91
CA LEU A 128 -13.46 17.28 8.14
C LEU A 128 -13.32 16.74 6.74
N PHE A 129 -13.83 17.49 5.76
CA PHE A 129 -13.72 17.16 4.34
C PHE A 129 -12.70 18.03 3.63
N PHE A 130 -12.07 17.46 2.59
CA PHE A 130 -11.31 18.21 1.62
C PHE A 130 -11.70 17.75 0.21
N GLY A 131 -12.38 18.62 -0.53
CA GLY A 131 -13.08 18.23 -1.74
C GLY A 131 -14.25 17.29 -1.43
N ASP A 132 -14.22 16.14 -2.05
CA ASP A 132 -15.21 15.06 -1.88
C ASP A 132 -14.80 14.00 -0.83
N GLN A 133 -13.60 14.11 -0.29
CA GLN A 133 -13.05 13.10 0.61
C GLN A 133 -13.13 13.52 2.08
N LEU A 134 -13.53 12.58 2.92
CA LEU A 134 -13.40 12.72 4.36
C LEU A 134 -11.93 12.54 4.74
N VAL A 135 -11.32 13.59 5.23
CA VAL A 135 -9.89 13.60 5.62
C VAL A 135 -9.70 13.06 7.04
N ALA A 136 -10.55 13.48 7.93
CA ALA A 136 -10.54 13.06 9.34
C ALA A 136 -11.92 13.25 9.97
N ASP A 137 -12.18 12.47 11.00
CA ASP A 137 -13.45 12.52 11.75
C ASP A 137 -13.20 12.56 13.25
N GLY A 138 -13.00 13.77 13.76
CA GLY A 138 -12.79 14.01 15.18
C GLY A 138 -11.52 13.38 15.75
N THR A 139 -10.46 13.24 14.92
CA THR A 139 -9.26 12.51 15.29
C THR A 139 -8.12 13.45 15.69
N ARG A 140 -7.29 12.99 16.61
CA ARG A 140 -6.00 13.60 16.93
C ARG A 140 -4.98 12.52 17.18
N GLY A 141 -3.78 12.70 16.67
CA GLY A 141 -2.77 11.68 16.80
C GLY A 141 -1.38 12.19 16.50
N ALA A 142 -0.42 11.34 16.79
CA ALA A 142 0.97 11.55 16.43
C ALA A 142 1.62 10.22 16.09
N TYR A 143 2.62 10.27 15.23
CA TYR A 143 3.45 9.12 14.91
C TYR A 143 4.91 9.52 14.79
N TRP A 144 5.76 8.55 15.02
CA TRP A 144 7.18 8.61 14.74
C TRP A 144 7.62 7.34 14.03
N ARG A 145 8.41 7.49 12.99
CA ARG A 145 9.01 6.38 12.25
C ARG A 145 10.49 6.63 12.10
N VAL A 146 11.27 5.58 12.14
CA VAL A 146 12.70 5.61 11.87
C VAL A 146 13.06 4.47 10.94
N ASP A 147 13.83 4.78 9.92
CA ASP A 147 14.35 3.80 8.98
C ASP A 147 15.87 3.92 8.90
N ARG A 148 16.55 2.80 8.82
CA ARG A 148 17.97 2.72 8.53
C ARG A 148 18.18 1.83 7.32
N GLY A 149 18.70 2.40 6.23
CA GLY A 149 19.21 1.66 5.09
C GLY A 149 20.70 1.41 5.26
N GLY A 150 21.13 0.19 5.04
CA GLY A 150 22.55 -0.20 5.00
C GLY A 150 22.75 -1.32 3.97
N SER A 151 23.98 -1.60 3.57
CA SER A 151 24.28 -2.60 2.54
C SER A 151 23.83 -4.02 2.91
N ARG A 152 23.86 -4.36 4.20
CA ARG A 152 23.46 -5.70 4.68
C ARG A 152 22.29 -5.69 5.63
N LEU A 153 22.08 -4.60 6.35
CA LEU A 153 20.99 -4.50 7.33
C LEU A 153 20.12 -3.29 7.03
N HIS A 154 18.87 -3.57 6.73
CA HIS A 154 17.79 -2.60 6.68
C HIS A 154 16.85 -2.85 7.86
N TRP A 155 16.47 -1.82 8.56
CA TRP A 155 15.46 -1.94 9.59
C TRP A 155 14.68 -0.65 9.74
N GLY A 156 13.45 -0.79 10.17
CA GLY A 156 12.56 0.32 10.49
C GLY A 156 11.80 0.05 11.77
N ALA A 157 11.44 1.11 12.44
CA ALA A 157 10.55 1.07 13.61
C ALA A 157 9.60 2.25 13.60
N GLY A 158 8.44 2.09 14.19
CA GLY A 158 7.43 3.13 14.27
C GLY A 158 6.60 3.02 15.52
N LEU A 159 6.17 4.18 15.99
CA LEU A 159 5.21 4.36 17.09
C LEU A 159 4.09 5.24 16.58
N GLU A 160 2.86 4.91 16.93
CA GLU A 160 1.69 5.72 16.60
C GLU A 160 0.73 5.77 17.78
N HIS A 161 0.09 6.90 17.93
CA HIS A 161 -1.02 7.06 18.84
C HIS A 161 -2.08 7.97 18.22
N GLU A 162 -3.32 7.50 18.27
CA GLU A 162 -4.48 8.22 17.74
C GLU A 162 -5.64 8.14 18.71
N ARG A 163 -6.36 9.22 18.86
CA ARG A 163 -7.59 9.28 19.63
C ARG A 163 -8.69 9.87 18.77
N THR A 164 -9.82 9.17 18.69
CA THR A 164 -11.06 9.66 18.07
C THR A 164 -12.02 10.12 19.15
N ARG A 165 -12.60 11.27 18.95
CA ARG A 165 -13.58 11.82 19.88
C ARG A 165 -14.90 11.08 19.73
N ALA A 166 -15.61 10.88 20.85
CA ALA A 166 -16.98 10.40 20.80
C ALA A 166 -17.88 11.42 20.10
N ASP A 167 -18.77 10.95 19.28
CA ASP A 167 -19.83 11.74 18.66
C ASP A 167 -21.20 11.23 19.15
N ALA A 168 -21.73 11.91 20.15
CA ALA A 168 -22.99 11.55 20.76
C ALA A 168 -24.18 11.72 19.79
N ALA A 169 -24.08 12.60 18.80
CA ALA A 169 -25.15 12.84 17.82
C ALA A 169 -25.34 11.62 16.88
N PHE A 170 -24.28 10.82 16.69
CA PHE A 170 -24.31 9.59 15.88
C PHE A 170 -24.17 8.32 16.71
N GLY A 171 -24.17 8.41 18.04
CA GLY A 171 -23.99 7.25 18.90
C GLY A 171 -22.60 6.61 18.80
N LEU A 172 -21.61 7.34 18.27
CA LEU A 172 -20.26 6.84 18.10
C LEU A 172 -19.46 7.00 19.40
N ALA A 173 -18.94 5.89 19.90
CA ALA A 173 -18.04 5.88 21.04
C ALA A 173 -16.67 6.45 20.65
N GLY A 174 -16.06 7.20 21.58
CA GLY A 174 -14.67 7.60 21.44
C GLY A 174 -13.73 6.39 21.43
N SER A 175 -12.59 6.53 20.80
CA SER A 175 -11.59 5.48 20.80
C SER A 175 -10.18 6.03 20.97
N SER A 176 -9.29 5.21 21.54
CA SER A 176 -7.86 5.48 21.61
C SER A 176 -7.11 4.28 21.05
N ARG A 177 -6.28 4.51 20.04
CA ARG A 177 -5.47 3.51 19.39
C ARG A 177 -4.00 3.85 19.56
N GLY A 178 -3.22 2.90 20.06
CA GLY A 178 -1.77 2.99 20.13
C GLY A 178 -1.14 1.80 19.42
N GLY A 179 -0.03 2.03 18.73
CA GLY A 179 0.67 0.99 17.99
C GLY A 179 2.17 1.18 18.04
N ALA A 180 2.87 0.06 17.96
CA ALA A 180 4.30 -0.02 17.69
C ALA A 180 4.54 -1.04 16.61
N ASN A 181 5.39 -0.73 15.65
CA ASN A 181 5.79 -1.64 14.61
C ASN A 181 7.30 -1.61 14.41
N GLY A 182 7.82 -2.70 13.88
CA GLY A 182 9.21 -2.80 13.49
C GLY A 182 9.37 -3.85 12.40
N ASN A 183 10.36 -3.66 11.57
CA ASN A 183 10.76 -4.62 10.54
C ASN A 183 12.27 -4.59 10.38
N PHE A 184 12.82 -5.70 9.94
CA PHE A 184 14.22 -5.80 9.58
C PHE A 184 14.41 -6.76 8.42
N LEU A 185 15.47 -6.51 7.67
CA LEU A 185 15.99 -7.41 6.64
C LEU A 185 17.52 -7.43 6.78
N TYR A 186 18.07 -8.59 7.03
CA TYR A 186 19.52 -8.82 7.06
C TYR A 186 19.91 -9.73 5.92
N GLN A 187 20.82 -9.28 5.10
CA GLN A 187 21.37 -10.00 3.96
C GLN A 187 22.72 -10.60 4.36
N PHE A 188 22.77 -11.91 4.45
CA PHE A 188 24.02 -12.63 4.75
C PHE A 188 24.99 -12.53 3.58
N ASP A 189 24.46 -12.85 2.40
CA ASP A 189 25.12 -12.79 1.12
C ASP A 189 24.08 -12.55 0.02
N ARG A 190 24.49 -12.58 -1.24
CA ARG A 190 23.62 -12.40 -2.40
C ARG A 190 22.53 -13.49 -2.57
N HIS A 191 22.67 -14.60 -1.86
CA HIS A 191 21.77 -15.75 -1.98
C HIS A 191 20.87 -15.96 -0.76
N ALA A 192 21.26 -15.40 0.37
CA ALA A 192 20.57 -15.67 1.62
C ALA A 192 20.24 -14.39 2.40
N SER A 193 19.04 -14.31 2.89
CA SER A 193 18.58 -13.24 3.76
C SER A 193 17.65 -13.77 4.84
N VAL A 194 17.60 -13.05 5.95
CA VAL A 194 16.60 -13.21 7.00
C VAL A 194 15.90 -11.88 7.23
N GLY A 195 14.62 -11.92 7.41
CA GLY A 195 13.86 -10.72 7.72
C GLY A 195 12.70 -11.03 8.65
N GLY A 196 12.11 -9.99 9.16
CA GLY A 196 10.96 -10.13 10.02
C GLY A 196 10.25 -8.82 10.28
N SER A 197 9.06 -8.93 10.82
CA SER A 197 8.25 -7.80 11.24
C SER A 197 7.57 -8.10 12.57
N LEU A 198 7.36 -7.05 13.34
CA LEU A 198 6.62 -7.07 14.59
C LEU A 198 5.63 -5.91 14.56
N GLY A 199 4.37 -6.18 14.86
CA GLY A 199 3.33 -5.19 15.02
C GLY A 199 2.58 -5.41 16.33
N LEU A 200 2.45 -4.37 17.12
CA LEU A 200 1.69 -4.33 18.34
C LEU A 200 0.65 -3.24 18.20
N GLN A 201 -0.59 -3.52 18.50
CA GLN A 201 -1.65 -2.53 18.48
C GLN A 201 -2.59 -2.75 19.64
N ARG A 202 -3.02 -1.66 20.23
CA ARG A 202 -4.08 -1.64 21.23
C ARG A 202 -5.10 -0.59 20.83
N THR A 203 -6.37 -0.97 20.78
CA THR A 203 -7.48 -0.06 20.58
C THR A 203 -8.42 -0.17 21.77
N ARG A 204 -8.70 0.95 22.40
CA ARG A 204 -9.63 1.07 23.50
C ARG A 204 -10.80 1.92 23.04
N TYR A 205 -12.00 1.41 23.21
CA TYR A 205 -13.23 2.16 22.96
C TYR A 205 -13.79 2.63 24.29
N ASP A 206 -14.11 3.92 24.35
CA ASP A 206 -14.79 4.50 25.51
C ASP A 206 -16.26 4.02 25.44
N GLY A 207 -16.78 3.48 26.56
CA GLY A 207 -18.19 3.10 26.63
C GLY A 207 -19.09 4.30 26.37
N SER A 208 -20.18 4.13 25.62
CA SER A 208 -21.25 5.12 25.57
C SER A 208 -22.13 4.94 26.81
N ALA A 209 -22.70 6.04 27.31
CA ALA A 209 -23.50 6.03 28.54
C ALA A 209 -24.74 5.09 28.46
N ASP A 210 -25.15 4.67 27.26
CA ASP A 210 -26.42 4.03 27.05
C ASP A 210 -26.41 2.54 26.66
N ALA A 211 -25.30 1.91 26.31
CA ALA A 211 -25.43 0.52 25.84
C ALA A 211 -24.22 -0.40 25.84
N ILE A 212 -22.99 0.01 25.78
CA ILE A 212 -21.85 -0.93 25.63
C ILE A 212 -20.74 -0.58 26.60
N ALA A 213 -20.41 -1.51 27.50
CA ALA A 213 -19.20 -1.45 28.28
C ALA A 213 -18.00 -1.21 27.36
N GLY A 214 -17.09 -0.32 27.77
CA GLY A 214 -15.88 -0.03 27.01
C GLY A 214 -15.17 -1.32 26.60
N SER A 215 -14.72 -1.40 25.37
CA SER A 215 -13.99 -2.57 24.89
C SER A 215 -12.52 -2.25 24.70
N ASP A 216 -11.68 -3.22 25.00
CA ASP A 216 -10.22 -3.15 24.78
C ASP A 216 -9.86 -4.26 23.77
N SER A 217 -9.23 -3.92 22.68
CA SER A 217 -8.70 -4.89 21.73
C SER A 217 -7.19 -4.77 21.66
N ARG A 218 -6.51 -5.90 21.66
CA ARG A 218 -5.07 -5.97 21.53
C ARG A 218 -4.71 -6.91 20.42
N SER A 219 -3.78 -6.52 19.58
CA SER A 219 -3.25 -7.37 18.55
C SER A 219 -1.73 -7.39 18.57
N LEU A 220 -1.19 -8.59 18.41
CA LEU A 220 0.22 -8.86 18.17
C LEU A 220 0.30 -9.59 16.83
N HIS A 221 1.13 -9.10 15.95
CA HIS A 221 1.52 -9.80 14.74
C HIS A 221 3.05 -9.82 14.67
N ALA A 222 3.62 -11.00 14.59
CA ALA A 222 5.05 -11.17 14.40
C ALA A 222 5.29 -12.13 13.24
N SER A 223 6.23 -11.80 12.39
CA SER A 223 6.67 -12.69 11.32
C SER A 223 8.19 -12.71 11.23
N VAL A 224 8.74 -13.87 10.93
CA VAL A 224 10.14 -14.04 10.59
C VAL A 224 10.24 -14.92 9.36
N PHE A 225 11.14 -14.63 8.49
CA PHE A 225 11.41 -15.47 7.33
C PHE A 225 12.91 -15.63 7.10
N HIS A 226 13.26 -16.78 6.56
CA HIS A 226 14.56 -17.04 5.95
C HIS A 226 14.35 -17.33 4.48
N GLN A 227 15.04 -16.60 3.63
CA GLN A 227 15.00 -16.76 2.18
C GLN A 227 16.37 -17.14 1.69
N ARG A 228 16.43 -18.14 0.82
CA ARG A 228 17.67 -18.56 0.15
C ARG A 228 17.41 -18.86 -1.31
N ARG A 229 18.37 -18.56 -2.16
CA ARG A 229 18.38 -19.00 -3.55
C ARG A 229 19.14 -20.30 -3.66
N ILE A 230 18.49 -21.31 -4.22
CA ILE A 230 19.00 -22.66 -4.41
C ILE A 230 18.95 -23.01 -5.90
N LEU A 231 19.65 -24.03 -6.34
CA LEU A 231 19.56 -24.59 -7.70
C LEU A 231 19.51 -23.50 -8.78
N ASP A 232 20.63 -22.81 -9.00
CA ASP A 232 20.80 -21.78 -10.03
C ASP A 232 19.82 -20.59 -9.96
N GLY A 233 19.40 -20.25 -8.76
CA GLY A 233 18.66 -19.04 -8.54
C GLY A 233 17.19 -19.20 -8.17
N LEU A 234 16.72 -20.41 -7.95
CA LEU A 234 15.38 -20.65 -7.43
C LEU A 234 15.24 -20.10 -6.00
N ARG A 235 14.30 -19.23 -5.78
CA ARG A 235 14.04 -18.69 -4.45
C ARG A 235 13.22 -19.68 -3.62
N SER A 236 13.77 -20.03 -2.47
CA SER A 236 13.08 -20.78 -1.44
C SER A 236 12.95 -19.92 -0.19
N ARG A 237 11.76 -19.78 0.36
CA ARG A 237 11.49 -18.97 1.54
C ARG A 237 10.69 -19.75 2.56
N PHE A 238 11.22 -19.80 3.76
CA PHE A 238 10.51 -20.31 4.94
C PHE A 238 10.08 -19.14 5.81
N SER A 239 8.84 -19.14 6.25
CA SER A 239 8.33 -18.11 7.14
C SER A 239 7.54 -18.72 8.30
N LEU A 240 7.63 -18.03 9.42
CA LEU A 240 6.80 -18.27 10.60
C LEU A 240 6.06 -16.98 10.91
N THR A 241 4.75 -17.07 11.01
CA THR A 241 3.89 -15.96 11.42
C THR A 241 3.20 -16.33 12.72
N VAL A 242 3.21 -15.42 13.68
CA VAL A 242 2.50 -15.55 14.96
C VAL A 242 1.50 -14.40 15.07
N ARG A 243 0.28 -14.72 15.42
CA ARG A 243 -0.81 -13.76 15.63
C ARG A 243 -1.45 -13.99 16.97
N ARG A 244 -1.73 -12.90 17.68
CA ARG A 244 -2.55 -12.91 18.89
C ARG A 244 -3.49 -11.74 18.85
N ASN A 245 -4.78 -12.01 18.90
CA ASN A 245 -5.81 -11.00 18.99
C ASN A 245 -6.63 -11.26 20.25
N GLU A 246 -6.79 -10.23 21.04
CA GLU A 246 -7.60 -10.25 22.26
C GLU A 246 -8.69 -9.21 22.10
N LEU A 247 -9.92 -9.61 22.36
CA LEU A 247 -11.07 -8.70 22.41
C LEU A 247 -11.75 -8.87 23.76
N ILE A 248 -11.70 -7.83 24.56
CA ILE A 248 -12.24 -7.83 25.94
C ILE A 248 -13.57 -7.05 25.89
N VAL A 249 -14.67 -7.70 25.56
CA VAL A 249 -16.00 -7.09 25.55
C VAL A 249 -16.96 -7.72 26.56
N LEU A 250 -16.94 -9.01 26.74
CA LEU A 250 -17.85 -9.78 27.62
C LEU A 250 -17.15 -11.03 28.15
N GLY A 251 -15.90 -10.94 28.51
CA GLY A 251 -15.02 -12.03 28.88
C GLY A 251 -13.84 -12.10 27.92
N ASP A 252 -12.71 -12.54 28.42
CA ASP A 252 -11.47 -12.65 27.67
C ASP A 252 -11.62 -13.62 26.50
N GLN A 253 -11.77 -13.11 25.30
CA GLN A 253 -11.67 -13.90 24.07
C GLN A 253 -10.32 -13.66 23.42
N ALA A 254 -9.38 -14.53 23.69
CA ALA A 254 -8.10 -14.52 23.03
C ALA A 254 -8.08 -15.51 21.87
N ALA A 255 -7.71 -15.05 20.70
CA ALA A 255 -7.39 -15.86 19.54
C ALA A 255 -5.87 -15.81 19.32
N THR A 256 -5.23 -16.95 19.31
CA THR A 256 -3.81 -17.09 19.00
C THR A 256 -3.63 -17.99 17.80
N GLY A 257 -2.70 -17.67 16.94
CA GLY A 257 -2.39 -18.46 15.77
C GLY A 257 -0.93 -18.42 15.42
N HIS A 258 -0.41 -19.49 14.90
CA HIS A 258 0.88 -19.53 14.26
C HIS A 258 0.79 -20.34 12.98
N GLU A 259 1.52 -19.89 11.98
CA GLU A 259 1.55 -20.46 10.65
C GLU A 259 2.99 -20.62 10.19
N TRP A 260 3.34 -21.82 9.77
CA TRP A 260 4.58 -22.13 9.08
C TRP A 260 4.28 -22.21 7.60
N GLN A 261 5.08 -21.55 6.78
CA GLN A 261 4.88 -21.50 5.36
C GLN A 261 6.21 -21.68 4.64
N TRP A 262 6.20 -22.54 3.63
CA TRP A 262 7.28 -22.68 2.66
C TRP A 262 6.78 -22.21 1.30
N GLU A 263 7.48 -21.26 0.71
CA GLU A 263 7.24 -20.72 -0.62
C GLU A 263 8.43 -21.09 -1.50
N GLN A 264 8.16 -21.62 -2.67
CA GLN A 264 9.17 -22.09 -3.61
C GLN A 264 8.88 -21.57 -5.02
N ASP A 265 9.86 -20.87 -5.59
CA ASP A 265 9.87 -20.56 -7.02
C ASP A 265 10.45 -21.74 -7.79
N TRP A 266 9.78 -22.11 -8.87
CA TRP A 266 10.14 -23.29 -9.68
C TRP A 266 10.84 -22.93 -10.98
N ILE A 267 10.87 -21.67 -11.33
CA ILE A 267 11.49 -21.16 -12.55
C ILE A 267 12.56 -20.17 -12.16
N GLY A 268 13.79 -20.54 -12.46
CA GLY A 268 14.96 -19.78 -12.06
C GLY A 268 15.12 -18.45 -12.81
N ALA A 269 15.94 -17.57 -12.26
CA ALA A 269 16.30 -16.31 -12.90
C ALA A 269 17.10 -16.60 -14.18
N GLY A 270 16.49 -16.43 -15.34
CA GLY A 270 17.14 -16.48 -16.65
C GLY A 270 17.36 -15.07 -17.19
N ARG A 271 18.13 -14.98 -18.26
CA ARG A 271 18.33 -13.73 -19.01
C ARG A 271 17.16 -13.41 -19.96
N GLU A 272 16.20 -14.29 -20.03
CA GLU A 272 15.07 -14.17 -20.94
C GLU A 272 14.04 -13.16 -20.40
N THR A 273 13.56 -12.35 -21.29
CA THR A 273 12.68 -11.21 -21.05
C THR A 273 11.26 -11.58 -20.62
N LEU A 274 10.73 -12.65 -21.21
CA LEU A 274 9.35 -13.11 -21.06
C LEU A 274 9.37 -14.50 -20.42
N ARG A 275 9.88 -14.55 -19.23
CA ARG A 275 10.02 -15.80 -18.54
C ARG A 275 8.77 -16.11 -17.73
N PRO A 276 8.28 -17.35 -17.78
CA PRO A 276 7.20 -17.75 -16.92
C PRO A 276 7.62 -17.71 -15.44
N GLU A 277 6.68 -17.42 -14.58
CA GLU A 277 6.84 -17.48 -13.14
C GLU A 277 5.93 -18.57 -12.59
N LEU A 278 6.44 -19.38 -11.70
CA LEU A 278 5.66 -20.38 -11.00
C LEU A 278 6.13 -20.45 -9.56
N THR A 279 5.23 -20.13 -8.65
CA THR A 279 5.48 -20.18 -7.22
C THR A 279 4.47 -21.08 -6.54
N THR A 280 4.93 -21.98 -5.71
CA THR A 280 4.08 -22.78 -4.83
C THR A 280 4.26 -22.38 -3.39
N THR A 281 3.20 -22.49 -2.64
CA THR A 281 3.17 -22.25 -1.20
C THR A 281 2.57 -23.45 -0.50
N LEU A 282 3.29 -23.95 0.48
CA LEU A 282 2.80 -25.01 1.38
C LEU A 282 2.95 -24.52 2.81
N GLY A 283 1.93 -24.74 3.62
CA GLY A 283 1.94 -24.27 4.98
C GLY A 283 1.12 -25.14 5.92
N TYR A 284 1.35 -24.91 7.17
CA TYR A 284 0.59 -25.53 8.25
C TYR A 284 0.32 -24.46 9.31
N ALA A 285 -0.94 -24.30 9.63
CA ALA A 285 -1.37 -23.35 10.63
C ALA A 285 -2.01 -24.04 11.82
N ARG A 286 -1.77 -23.49 12.98
CA ARG A 286 -2.43 -23.86 14.23
C ARG A 286 -3.02 -22.61 14.87
N ASP A 287 -4.32 -22.61 15.02
CA ASP A 287 -5.05 -21.54 15.68
C ASP A 287 -5.73 -22.07 16.94
N ARG A 288 -5.82 -21.22 17.93
CA ARG A 288 -6.61 -21.44 19.14
C ARG A 288 -7.54 -20.24 19.32
N SER A 289 -8.82 -20.51 19.35
CA SER A 289 -9.84 -19.50 19.59
C SER A 289 -10.95 -20.07 20.45
N GLY A 290 -11.40 -19.32 21.44
CA GLY A 290 -12.40 -19.82 22.40
C GLY A 290 -11.96 -21.08 23.15
N GLY A 291 -10.66 -21.25 23.40
CA GLY A 291 -10.10 -22.41 24.08
C GLY A 291 -9.85 -23.65 23.20
N VAL A 292 -10.41 -23.70 21.98
CA VAL A 292 -10.32 -24.86 21.08
C VAL A 292 -9.15 -24.73 20.12
N PRO A 293 -8.15 -25.62 20.18
CA PRO A 293 -7.07 -25.64 19.20
C PRO A 293 -7.54 -26.27 17.88
N ARG A 294 -7.08 -25.73 16.77
CA ARG A 294 -7.36 -26.24 15.43
C ARG A 294 -6.12 -26.17 14.58
N ASN A 295 -5.90 -27.23 13.84
CA ASN A 295 -4.76 -27.39 12.94
C ASN A 295 -5.28 -27.56 11.52
N TYR A 296 -4.62 -26.90 10.55
CA TYR A 296 -5.03 -27.01 9.16
C TYR A 296 -3.88 -26.76 8.19
N PRO A 297 -3.85 -27.48 7.07
CA PRO A 297 -2.90 -27.19 6.00
C PRO A 297 -3.32 -25.97 5.20
N THR A 298 -2.34 -25.28 4.64
CA THR A 298 -2.54 -24.26 3.62
C THR A 298 -1.71 -24.63 2.39
N ALA A 299 -2.25 -24.40 1.21
CA ALA A 299 -1.54 -24.64 -0.03
C ALA A 299 -1.92 -23.57 -1.06
N GLY A 300 -0.98 -23.20 -1.91
CA GLY A 300 -1.21 -22.24 -2.96
C GLY A 300 -0.30 -22.48 -4.15
N VAL A 301 -0.77 -22.05 -5.31
CA VAL A 301 -0.01 -21.98 -6.56
C VAL A 301 -0.29 -20.64 -7.18
N GLN A 302 0.74 -19.97 -7.62
CA GLN A 302 0.67 -18.74 -8.39
C GLN A 302 1.54 -18.90 -9.62
N PHE A 303 1.03 -18.46 -10.75
CA PHE A 303 1.80 -18.47 -11.99
C PHE A 303 1.54 -17.23 -12.83
N LEU A 304 2.53 -16.84 -13.61
CA LEU A 304 2.46 -15.82 -14.65
C LEU A 304 3.23 -16.35 -15.87
N CYS A 305 2.58 -16.40 -17.01
CA CYS A 305 3.16 -16.82 -18.27
C CYS A 305 3.03 -15.71 -19.30
N TRP A 306 4.14 -15.30 -19.88
CA TRP A 306 4.17 -14.42 -21.03
C TRP A 306 4.26 -15.27 -22.30
N ILE A 307 3.27 -15.16 -23.16
CA ILE A 307 3.24 -15.86 -24.44
C ILE A 307 4.01 -15.03 -25.47
N ASP A 308 3.82 -13.72 -25.42
CA ASP A 308 4.61 -12.73 -26.17
C ASP A 308 4.66 -11.40 -25.38
N SER A 309 5.32 -10.40 -25.92
CA SER A 309 5.46 -9.08 -25.29
C SER A 309 4.14 -8.35 -25.01
N GLY A 310 3.07 -8.77 -25.63
CA GLY A 310 1.74 -8.17 -25.46
C GLY A 310 0.69 -9.12 -24.90
N PHE A 311 1.05 -10.41 -24.67
CA PHE A 311 0.10 -11.40 -24.19
C PHE A 311 0.62 -12.15 -22.98
N HIS A 312 -0.07 -12.02 -21.88
CA HIS A 312 0.23 -12.76 -20.66
C HIS A 312 -1.00 -13.45 -20.10
N VAL A 313 -0.74 -14.54 -19.40
CA VAL A 313 -1.74 -15.31 -18.66
C VAL A 313 -1.20 -15.50 -17.25
N GLY A 314 -1.97 -15.13 -16.27
CA GLY A 314 -1.62 -15.31 -14.87
C GLY A 314 -2.78 -15.87 -14.07
N GLY A 315 -2.45 -16.50 -12.96
CA GLY A 315 -3.49 -17.05 -12.11
C GLY A 315 -2.95 -17.47 -10.75
N ASN A 316 -3.88 -17.67 -9.85
CA ASN A 316 -3.59 -18.23 -8.56
C ASN A 316 -4.66 -19.24 -8.15
N LEU A 317 -4.25 -20.19 -7.35
CA LEU A 317 -5.11 -21.15 -6.68
C LEU A 317 -4.68 -21.23 -5.23
N ARG A 318 -5.60 -21.06 -4.30
CA ARG A 318 -5.32 -21.10 -2.87
C ARG A 318 -6.34 -21.96 -2.14
N TYR A 319 -5.84 -22.89 -1.40
CA TYR A 319 -6.60 -23.63 -0.41
C TYR A 319 -6.29 -23.11 0.99
N THR A 320 -7.32 -22.73 1.71
CA THR A 320 -7.20 -22.32 3.11
C THR A 320 -8.27 -23.01 3.92
N SER A 321 -7.89 -23.40 5.13
CA SER A 321 -8.85 -23.82 6.13
C SER A 321 -8.61 -22.93 7.34
N GLN A 322 -9.54 -22.08 7.65
CA GLN A 322 -9.44 -21.13 8.74
C GLN A 322 -10.49 -21.44 9.80
N SER A 323 -10.08 -21.36 11.03
CA SER A 323 -10.94 -21.57 12.17
C SER A 323 -10.81 -20.41 13.14
N GLY A 324 -11.90 -19.82 13.52
CA GLY A 324 -11.97 -18.76 14.51
C GLY A 324 -13.13 -18.99 15.45
N GLY A 325 -13.09 -18.50 16.67
CA GLY A 325 -14.03 -18.63 17.77
C GLY A 325 -15.32 -19.40 17.54
N LEU A 326 -16.25 -18.82 16.84
CA LEU A 326 -17.56 -19.39 16.60
C LEU A 326 -17.73 -19.99 15.21
N HIS A 327 -16.72 -19.92 14.33
CA HIS A 327 -16.87 -20.42 12.96
C HIS A 327 -15.62 -21.14 12.46
N THR A 328 -15.84 -22.13 11.62
CA THR A 328 -14.82 -22.82 10.84
C THR A 328 -15.11 -22.55 9.38
N SER A 329 -14.14 -22.05 8.65
CA SER A 329 -14.26 -21.94 7.21
C SER A 329 -13.19 -22.76 6.51
N ARG A 330 -13.58 -23.43 5.43
CA ARG A 330 -12.66 -24.10 4.50
C ARG A 330 -12.97 -23.60 3.11
N GLY A 331 -11.96 -23.27 2.36
CA GLY A 331 -12.22 -22.71 1.06
C GLY A 331 -11.11 -23.00 0.06
N LEU A 332 -11.54 -23.15 -1.17
CA LEU A 332 -10.69 -23.13 -2.34
C LEU A 332 -11.05 -21.86 -3.12
N SER A 333 -10.09 -20.99 -3.31
CA SER A 333 -10.26 -19.79 -4.11
C SER A 333 -9.21 -19.76 -5.22
N GLY A 334 -9.55 -19.15 -6.33
CA GLY A 334 -8.62 -18.98 -7.42
C GLY A 334 -9.06 -17.90 -8.38
N SER A 335 -8.10 -17.40 -9.11
CA SER A 335 -8.32 -16.47 -10.21
C SER A 335 -7.48 -16.85 -11.41
N LEU A 336 -7.99 -16.54 -12.59
CA LEU A 336 -7.30 -16.66 -13.86
C LEU A 336 -7.50 -15.36 -14.61
N THR A 337 -6.42 -14.79 -15.10
CA THR A 337 -6.44 -13.58 -15.93
C THR A 337 -5.64 -13.83 -17.20
N ALA A 338 -6.12 -13.31 -18.30
CA ALA A 338 -5.39 -13.27 -19.56
C ALA A 338 -5.59 -11.89 -20.18
N GLU A 339 -4.53 -11.26 -20.62
CA GLU A 339 -4.61 -9.96 -21.28
C GLU A 339 -3.70 -9.93 -22.50
N LYS A 340 -4.28 -9.51 -23.62
CA LYS A 340 -3.59 -9.31 -24.90
C LYS A 340 -3.61 -7.83 -25.26
N ALA A 341 -2.44 -7.26 -25.42
CA ALA A 341 -2.29 -5.94 -26.02
C ALA A 341 -2.59 -6.01 -27.53
N LEU A 342 -3.47 -5.13 -27.98
CA LEU A 342 -3.85 -4.95 -29.37
C LEU A 342 -3.20 -3.65 -29.90
N ALA A 343 -3.46 -3.36 -31.18
CA ALA A 343 -2.96 -2.12 -31.77
C ALA A 343 -3.62 -0.87 -31.16
N ARG A 344 -2.93 0.26 -31.20
CA ARG A 344 -3.44 1.60 -30.85
C ARG A 344 -3.95 1.73 -29.41
N GLY A 345 -3.30 1.08 -28.44
CA GLY A 345 -3.63 1.19 -27.03
C GLY A 345 -4.83 0.35 -26.57
N TRP A 346 -5.39 -0.47 -27.42
CA TRP A 346 -6.43 -1.41 -27.04
C TRP A 346 -5.84 -2.64 -26.34
N ARG A 347 -6.56 -3.14 -25.36
CA ARG A 347 -6.24 -4.40 -24.66
C ARG A 347 -7.51 -5.22 -24.53
N LEU A 348 -7.44 -6.48 -24.94
CA LEU A 348 -8.48 -7.47 -24.72
C LEU A 348 -8.08 -8.31 -23.51
N GLY A 349 -8.96 -8.38 -22.52
CA GLY A 349 -8.71 -9.13 -21.33
C GLY A 349 -9.82 -10.12 -21.00
N PHE A 350 -9.43 -11.18 -20.33
CA PHE A 350 -10.30 -12.17 -19.73
C PHE A 350 -9.94 -12.28 -18.25
N ALA A 351 -10.94 -12.31 -17.39
CA ALA A 351 -10.74 -12.62 -15.99
C ALA A 351 -11.83 -13.58 -15.51
N ALA A 352 -11.42 -14.57 -14.76
CA ALA A 352 -12.31 -15.49 -14.06
C ALA A 352 -11.86 -15.64 -12.62
N SER A 353 -12.79 -15.72 -11.72
CA SER A 353 -12.52 -16.01 -10.33
C SER A 353 -13.56 -16.97 -9.76
N PHE A 354 -13.13 -17.73 -8.80
CA PHE A 354 -14.03 -18.53 -8.00
C PHE A 354 -13.61 -18.50 -6.53
N ASN A 355 -14.60 -18.55 -5.67
CA ASN A 355 -14.40 -18.65 -4.24
C ASN A 355 -15.43 -19.63 -3.66
N GLN A 356 -14.95 -20.77 -3.25
CA GLN A 356 -15.76 -21.80 -2.61
C GLN A 356 -15.44 -21.83 -1.13
N ALA A 357 -16.35 -21.35 -0.31
CA ALA A 357 -16.20 -21.36 1.12
C ALA A 357 -17.33 -22.18 1.80
N ARG A 358 -16.96 -22.92 2.82
CA ARG A 358 -17.90 -23.57 3.74
C ARG A 358 -17.59 -23.04 5.12
N ALA A 359 -18.54 -22.38 5.73
CA ALA A 359 -18.42 -21.90 7.09
C ALA A 359 -19.43 -22.61 7.98
N ALA A 360 -18.94 -23.22 9.03
CA ALA A 360 -19.77 -23.80 10.08
C ALA A 360 -19.72 -22.89 11.30
N VAL A 361 -20.87 -22.40 11.75
CA VAL A 361 -21.00 -21.61 12.96
C VAL A 361 -21.39 -22.54 14.09
N ALA A 362 -20.65 -22.47 15.20
CA ALA A 362 -20.95 -23.26 16.39
C ALA A 362 -22.31 -22.85 16.97
N PRO A 363 -23.06 -23.82 17.55
CA PRO A 363 -24.32 -23.51 18.21
C PRO A 363 -24.09 -22.57 19.39
N THR A 364 -24.94 -21.56 19.49
CA THR A 364 -25.05 -20.70 20.68
C THR A 364 -26.30 -21.06 21.46
N ALA A 365 -26.46 -20.58 22.69
CA ALA A 365 -27.60 -20.86 23.53
C ALA A 365 -28.98 -20.56 22.90
N SER A 366 -28.98 -19.66 21.88
CA SER A 366 -30.19 -19.22 21.17
C SER A 366 -30.30 -19.67 19.71
N LEU A 367 -29.22 -20.22 19.13
CA LEU A 367 -29.14 -20.61 17.71
C LEU A 367 -28.47 -21.95 17.57
N GLY A 368 -29.13 -22.90 16.88
CA GLY A 368 -28.53 -24.18 16.49
C GLY A 368 -27.35 -24.01 15.50
N PRO A 369 -26.62 -25.11 15.25
CA PRO A 369 -25.49 -25.09 14.32
C PRO A 369 -25.96 -24.66 12.92
N ARG A 370 -25.26 -23.72 12.31
CA ARG A 370 -25.55 -23.27 10.94
C ARG A 370 -24.36 -23.53 10.03
N LEU A 371 -24.65 -24.10 8.88
CA LEU A 371 -23.67 -24.32 7.82
C LEU A 371 -23.96 -23.33 6.69
N TYR A 372 -23.02 -22.45 6.44
CA TYR A 372 -23.05 -21.55 5.29
C TYR A 372 -22.17 -22.10 4.19
N ARG A 373 -22.66 -22.04 2.97
CA ARG A 373 -21.88 -22.36 1.78
C ARG A 373 -21.92 -21.14 0.86
N SER A 374 -20.75 -20.68 0.48
CA SER A 374 -20.59 -19.68 -0.58
C SER A 374 -19.92 -20.38 -1.76
N ASN A 375 -20.40 -20.10 -2.95
CA ASN A 375 -19.84 -20.61 -4.19
C ASN A 375 -19.95 -19.48 -5.24
N ASP A 376 -19.11 -18.48 -5.05
CA ASP A 376 -19.08 -17.31 -5.92
C ASP A 376 -18.19 -17.62 -7.12
N ARG A 377 -18.72 -17.43 -8.30
CA ARG A 377 -17.98 -17.60 -9.55
C ARG A 377 -18.27 -16.42 -10.45
N SER A 378 -17.25 -15.86 -11.01
CA SER A 378 -17.36 -14.80 -11.99
C SER A 378 -16.43 -15.07 -13.15
N ALA A 379 -16.88 -14.76 -14.35
CA ALA A 379 -16.04 -14.73 -15.54
C ALA A 379 -16.50 -13.59 -16.43
N TYR A 380 -15.56 -12.81 -16.92
CA TYR A 380 -15.88 -11.71 -17.81
C TYR A 380 -14.75 -11.49 -18.82
N VAL A 381 -15.12 -10.98 -19.97
CA VAL A 381 -14.22 -10.48 -21.00
C VAL A 381 -14.35 -8.96 -21.00
N TYR A 382 -13.24 -8.28 -21.11
CA TYR A 382 -13.23 -6.82 -21.18
C TYR A 382 -12.35 -6.32 -22.31
N LEU A 383 -12.74 -5.20 -22.87
CA LEU A 383 -11.96 -4.45 -23.82
C LEU A 383 -11.61 -3.12 -23.16
N ARG A 384 -10.32 -2.84 -23.01
CA ARG A 384 -9.82 -1.62 -22.41
C ARG A 384 -9.04 -0.83 -23.44
N TRP A 385 -9.26 0.45 -23.47
CA TRP A 385 -8.45 1.37 -24.27
C TRP A 385 -7.65 2.27 -23.34
N ASP A 386 -6.34 2.23 -23.47
CA ASP A 386 -5.41 3.09 -22.78
C ASP A 386 -4.94 4.16 -23.75
N GLY A 387 -5.53 5.34 -23.65
CA GLY A 387 -5.16 6.49 -24.48
C GLY A 387 -4.52 7.55 -23.60
N SER A 388 -3.42 8.10 -24.05
CA SER A 388 -2.85 9.33 -23.48
C SER A 388 -3.06 10.45 -24.48
N ALA A 389 -3.89 11.42 -24.14
CA ALA A 389 -4.05 12.64 -24.91
C ALA A 389 -3.87 13.83 -23.98
N GLY A 390 -3.07 14.79 -24.40
CA GLY A 390 -2.77 15.99 -23.63
C GLY A 390 -1.63 15.81 -22.63
N THR A 391 -1.31 16.88 -21.95
CA THR A 391 -0.39 16.89 -20.81
C THR A 391 -1.13 16.37 -19.59
N ALA A 392 -0.76 15.19 -19.11
CA ALA A 392 -1.34 14.66 -17.89
C ALA A 392 -0.97 15.57 -16.71
N PHE A 393 -1.98 16.01 -15.95
CA PHE A 393 -1.80 16.82 -14.75
C PHE A 393 -1.60 15.99 -13.48
N GLN A 394 -1.55 14.67 -13.56
CA GLN A 394 -1.25 13.85 -12.40
C GLN A 394 0.26 13.65 -12.28
N THR A 395 0.83 14.38 -11.36
CA THR A 395 2.22 14.20 -10.95
C THR A 395 2.34 12.99 -10.01
N ALA A 396 3.25 12.09 -10.32
CA ALA A 396 3.77 11.20 -9.31
C ALA A 396 4.33 12.08 -8.18
N GLY A 397 3.78 12.01 -6.99
CA GLY A 397 4.20 12.87 -5.87
C GLY A 397 3.18 13.88 -5.35
N VAL A 398 1.96 13.92 -5.86
CA VAL A 398 0.91 14.89 -5.45
C VAL A 398 0.48 14.79 -3.97
N ARG A 399 0.98 13.85 -3.21
CA ARG A 399 0.81 13.88 -1.74
C ARG A 399 1.87 14.71 -1.02
N ASP A 400 2.93 15.12 -1.69
CA ASP A 400 3.99 15.92 -1.09
C ASP A 400 4.00 17.35 -1.67
N ALA A 401 4.44 18.25 -0.87
CA ALA A 401 4.48 19.70 -0.99
C ALA A 401 4.89 20.32 -2.33
N ASP A 402 5.27 19.55 -3.30
CA ASP A 402 5.71 19.97 -4.62
C ASP A 402 4.59 20.02 -5.68
N ALA A 403 3.34 20.00 -5.28
CA ALA A 403 2.18 20.08 -6.18
C ALA A 403 2.13 21.35 -7.07
N GLY A 404 3.03 22.28 -6.89
CA GLY A 404 3.23 23.45 -7.76
C GLY A 404 4.56 23.42 -8.51
N ALA A 405 5.45 22.51 -8.21
CA ALA A 405 6.61 22.28 -9.02
C ALA A 405 6.15 21.71 -10.37
N GLY A 406 6.56 22.27 -11.47
CA GLY A 406 6.28 21.69 -12.77
C GLY A 406 6.77 20.25 -12.84
N VAL A 407 6.42 19.55 -13.89
CA VAL A 407 6.80 18.16 -14.10
C VAL A 407 7.82 18.02 -15.22
N GLY A 408 8.65 17.02 -15.08
CA GLY A 408 9.49 16.44 -16.10
C GLY A 408 9.30 14.93 -16.16
N SER A 409 10.18 14.23 -16.80
CA SER A 409 10.23 12.77 -16.84
C SER A 409 11.64 12.27 -16.56
N VAL A 410 11.69 11.08 -15.96
CA VAL A 410 12.93 10.33 -15.78
C VAL A 410 12.82 9.08 -16.63
N ALA A 411 13.78 8.85 -17.48
CA ALA A 411 13.90 7.60 -18.22
C ALA A 411 15.32 7.09 -18.09
N GLY A 412 15.49 5.79 -18.09
CA GLY A 412 16.82 5.27 -17.91
C GLY A 412 16.93 3.82 -18.30
N ARG A 413 18.07 3.26 -17.94
CA ARG A 413 18.37 1.87 -18.18
C ARG A 413 19.14 1.29 -17.01
N VAL A 414 18.76 0.08 -16.63
CA VAL A 414 19.57 -0.78 -15.76
C VAL A 414 20.36 -1.73 -16.68
N PHE A 415 21.67 -1.84 -16.49
CA PHE A 415 22.53 -2.65 -17.36
C PHE A 415 23.51 -3.50 -16.56
N PHE A 416 23.96 -4.59 -17.19
CA PHE A 416 24.94 -5.50 -16.61
C PHE A 416 26.35 -4.98 -16.85
N ASP A 417 26.88 -4.28 -15.87
CA ASP A 417 28.23 -3.75 -15.87
C ASP A 417 29.23 -4.88 -15.54
N ALA A 418 29.77 -5.50 -16.58
CA ALA A 418 30.62 -6.66 -16.45
C ALA A 418 32.07 -6.29 -16.06
N ASN A 419 32.53 -5.13 -16.48
CA ASN A 419 33.90 -4.65 -16.22
C ASN A 419 34.00 -3.72 -15.00
N ARG A 420 32.84 -3.34 -14.41
CA ARG A 420 32.73 -2.52 -13.20
C ARG A 420 33.24 -1.08 -13.35
N ASP A 421 33.18 -0.52 -14.55
CA ASP A 421 33.61 0.86 -14.78
C ASP A 421 32.46 1.88 -14.58
N GLY A 422 31.22 1.41 -14.36
CA GLY A 422 30.04 2.25 -14.15
C GLY A 422 29.49 2.90 -15.41
N ALA A 423 30.09 2.62 -16.58
CA ALA A 423 29.71 3.18 -17.86
C ALA A 423 29.26 2.05 -18.81
N ARG A 424 28.10 2.25 -19.43
CA ARG A 424 27.53 1.21 -20.31
C ARG A 424 28.30 1.11 -21.64
N GLN A 425 28.73 -0.10 -21.99
CA GLN A 425 29.30 -0.43 -23.29
C GLN A 425 28.26 -1.08 -24.23
N PRO A 426 28.55 -1.10 -25.57
CA PRO A 426 27.62 -1.68 -26.55
C PRO A 426 27.35 -3.20 -26.36
N ASP A 427 28.29 -3.92 -25.81
CA ASP A 427 28.22 -5.35 -25.51
C ASP A 427 27.55 -5.66 -24.17
N GLU A 428 27.25 -4.64 -23.38
CA GLU A 428 26.58 -4.80 -22.10
C GLU A 428 25.06 -4.78 -22.26
N GLY A 429 24.48 -5.91 -21.89
CA GLY A 429 23.02 -6.12 -21.97
C GLY A 429 22.25 -5.35 -20.91
N GLY A 430 20.99 -5.02 -21.21
CA GLY A 430 20.06 -4.46 -20.23
C GLY A 430 19.60 -5.50 -19.21
N ALA A 431 19.40 -5.09 -17.98
CA ALA A 431 18.85 -5.92 -16.92
C ALA A 431 17.32 -5.83 -16.95
N ALA A 432 16.65 -6.84 -17.50
CA ALA A 432 15.20 -6.91 -17.59
C ALA A 432 14.56 -7.29 -16.26
N GLN A 433 13.28 -6.88 -16.05
CA GLN A 433 12.46 -7.23 -14.90
C GLN A 433 13.03 -6.76 -13.54
N VAL A 434 13.85 -5.73 -13.56
CA VAL A 434 14.37 -5.10 -12.35
C VAL A 434 13.42 -3.99 -11.92
N GLU A 435 13.01 -3.99 -10.67
CA GLU A 435 12.21 -2.90 -10.11
C GLU A 435 13.12 -1.72 -9.76
N VAL A 436 12.87 -0.60 -10.41
CA VAL A 436 13.48 0.69 -10.11
C VAL A 436 12.52 1.48 -9.22
N LEU A 437 13.03 1.99 -8.13
CA LEU A 437 12.31 2.81 -7.17
C LEU A 437 12.72 4.28 -7.36
N LEU A 438 11.75 5.14 -7.53
CA LEU A 438 11.93 6.59 -7.47
C LEU A 438 11.56 7.05 -6.06
N ASP A 439 12.51 7.67 -5.36
CA ASP A 439 12.39 8.15 -3.97
C ASP A 439 11.95 7.06 -2.97
N GLY A 440 12.27 5.78 -3.29
CA GLY A 440 11.84 4.63 -2.49
C GLY A 440 10.34 4.34 -2.49
N ARG A 441 9.57 5.00 -3.35
CA ARG A 441 8.10 5.05 -3.28
C ARG A 441 7.43 4.63 -4.58
N TYR A 442 7.84 5.20 -5.70
CA TYR A 442 7.27 4.90 -7.00
C TYR A 442 8.07 3.81 -7.67
N ARG A 443 7.38 2.89 -8.34
CA ARG A 443 8.01 1.71 -8.95
C ARG A 443 7.83 1.73 -10.45
N ALA A 444 8.89 1.40 -11.16
CA ALA A 444 8.87 1.07 -12.56
C ALA A 444 9.67 -0.21 -12.77
N THR A 445 9.18 -1.10 -13.60
CA THR A 445 9.88 -2.35 -13.92
C THR A 445 10.59 -2.17 -15.26
N THR A 446 11.84 -2.59 -15.34
CA THR A 446 12.60 -2.51 -16.58
C THR A 446 12.07 -3.47 -17.65
N ASP A 447 12.06 -2.99 -18.88
CA ASP A 447 11.75 -3.81 -20.05
C ASP A 447 12.90 -4.77 -20.39
N ARG A 448 12.76 -5.49 -21.51
CA ARG A 448 13.78 -6.44 -22.01
C ARG A 448 15.14 -5.83 -22.29
N ASP A 449 15.17 -4.56 -22.63
CA ASP A 449 16.41 -3.84 -22.90
C ASP A 449 16.94 -3.15 -21.65
N GLY A 450 16.35 -3.44 -20.49
CA GLY A 450 16.68 -2.82 -19.21
C GLY A 450 16.16 -1.40 -19.06
N ARG A 451 15.27 -0.90 -19.94
CA ARG A 451 14.77 0.46 -19.91
C ARG A 451 13.63 0.60 -18.92
N PHE A 452 13.59 1.74 -18.26
CA PHE A 452 12.47 2.15 -17.39
C PHE A 452 12.10 3.60 -17.66
N GLU A 453 10.88 3.98 -17.27
CA GLU A 453 10.40 5.35 -17.40
C GLU A 453 9.43 5.71 -16.28
N PHE A 454 9.65 6.91 -15.73
CA PHE A 454 8.70 7.63 -14.89
C PHE A 454 8.24 8.86 -15.66
N PRO A 455 7.04 8.84 -16.25
CA PRO A 455 6.63 9.87 -17.21
C PRO A 455 6.31 11.23 -16.58
N LEU A 456 6.01 11.23 -15.28
CA LEU A 456 5.56 12.43 -14.57
C LEU A 456 6.23 12.48 -13.20
N VAL A 457 7.33 13.18 -13.14
CA VAL A 457 8.15 13.39 -11.95
C VAL A 457 8.22 14.87 -11.65
N THR A 458 8.05 15.25 -10.39
CA THR A 458 8.20 16.64 -9.97
C THR A 458 9.57 17.18 -10.34
N THR A 459 9.66 18.48 -10.63
CA THR A 459 10.97 19.10 -10.84
C THR A 459 11.76 19.12 -9.54
N GLY A 460 13.05 18.83 -9.62
CA GLY A 460 13.89 18.79 -8.43
C GLY A 460 14.87 17.64 -8.45
N ARG A 461 15.46 17.36 -7.29
CA ARG A 461 16.37 16.22 -7.11
C ARG A 461 15.59 15.03 -6.63
N HIS A 462 15.80 13.91 -7.30
CA HIS A 462 15.17 12.63 -7.00
C HIS A 462 16.25 11.56 -6.89
N ARG A 463 15.94 10.51 -6.14
CA ARG A 463 16.81 9.37 -6.02
C ARG A 463 16.18 8.14 -6.66
N LEU A 464 16.89 7.59 -7.61
CA LEU A 464 16.59 6.27 -8.16
C LEU A 464 17.34 5.21 -7.36
N SER A 465 16.68 4.13 -7.03
CA SER A 465 17.31 2.95 -6.39
C SER A 465 16.71 1.67 -6.96
N LEU A 466 17.41 0.57 -6.78
CA LEU A 466 16.95 -0.75 -7.22
C LEU A 466 16.32 -1.50 -6.05
N ALA A 467 15.19 -2.16 -6.29
CA ALA A 467 14.70 -3.18 -5.39
C ALA A 467 15.62 -4.40 -5.49
N LEU A 468 16.44 -4.60 -4.48
CA LEU A 468 17.56 -5.58 -4.52
C LEU A 468 17.09 -7.01 -4.76
N ASP A 469 15.90 -7.35 -4.35
CA ASP A 469 15.26 -8.63 -4.56
C ASP A 469 14.82 -8.88 -6.01
N SER A 470 14.72 -7.83 -6.82
CA SER A 470 14.39 -7.90 -8.24
C SER A 470 15.64 -8.04 -9.14
N VAL A 471 16.83 -7.79 -8.62
CA VAL A 471 18.06 -7.87 -9.42
C VAL A 471 18.44 -9.33 -9.66
N PRO A 472 18.57 -9.77 -10.93
CA PRO A 472 18.85 -11.17 -11.23
C PRO A 472 20.27 -11.57 -10.82
N LEU A 473 20.41 -12.77 -10.23
CA LEU A 473 21.72 -13.32 -9.91
C LEU A 473 22.50 -13.71 -11.18
N PRO A 474 23.82 -13.60 -11.16
CA PRO A 474 24.71 -13.29 -10.03
C PRO A 474 24.98 -11.78 -9.85
N TRP A 475 24.12 -10.93 -10.33
CA TRP A 475 24.27 -9.48 -10.32
C TRP A 475 23.69 -8.87 -9.03
N GLY A 476 24.24 -7.77 -8.61
CA GLY A 476 23.80 -6.97 -7.47
C GLY A 476 23.94 -5.50 -7.80
N ALA A 477 23.33 -4.64 -6.99
CA ALA A 477 23.47 -3.21 -7.17
C ALA A 477 24.93 -2.76 -6.96
N ALA A 478 25.42 -1.88 -7.82
CA ALA A 478 26.70 -1.24 -7.63
C ALA A 478 26.62 -0.20 -6.50
N GLY A 479 27.59 -0.18 -5.61
CA GLY A 479 27.64 0.77 -4.49
C GLY A 479 26.44 0.67 -3.56
N ASP A 480 25.74 1.79 -3.32
CA ASP A 480 24.51 1.87 -2.53
C ASP A 480 23.23 1.60 -3.35
N GLY A 481 23.41 1.23 -4.62
CA GLY A 481 22.31 0.91 -5.54
C GLY A 481 21.44 2.10 -5.96
N GLY A 482 21.88 3.33 -5.72
CA GLY A 482 21.13 4.52 -6.01
C GLY A 482 21.85 5.56 -6.85
N VAL A 483 21.10 6.27 -7.70
CA VAL A 483 21.56 7.36 -8.54
C VAL A 483 20.68 8.58 -8.28
N ASP A 484 21.32 9.72 -7.99
CA ASP A 484 20.62 10.99 -7.84
C ASP A 484 20.43 11.66 -9.22
N VAL A 485 19.20 12.07 -9.52
CA VAL A 485 18.84 12.72 -10.78
C VAL A 485 18.17 14.06 -10.51
N GLY A 486 18.52 15.08 -11.31
CA GLY A 486 17.87 16.38 -11.28
C GLY A 486 16.85 16.48 -12.41
N VAL A 487 15.57 16.50 -12.10
CA VAL A 487 14.49 16.57 -13.08
C VAL A 487 14.20 18.02 -13.45
N PRO A 488 14.44 18.43 -14.72
CA PRO A 488 14.13 19.78 -15.16
C PRO A 488 12.64 19.95 -15.47
N LEU A 489 12.19 21.21 -15.39
CA LEU A 489 10.82 21.55 -15.75
C LEU A 489 10.55 21.21 -17.24
N ARG A 490 9.50 20.41 -17.47
CA ARG A 490 9.08 19.94 -18.82
C ARG A 490 10.19 19.25 -19.61
N GLY A 491 11.25 18.82 -18.93
CA GLY A 491 12.37 18.13 -19.55
C GLY A 491 12.39 16.64 -19.21
N ARG A 492 13.26 15.93 -19.90
CA ARG A 492 13.54 14.51 -19.66
C ARG A 492 14.97 14.38 -19.17
N VAL A 493 15.19 13.65 -18.11
CA VAL A 493 16.52 13.28 -17.62
C VAL A 493 16.77 11.80 -17.86
N GLY A 494 17.98 11.49 -18.33
CA GLY A 494 18.46 10.11 -18.49
C GLY A 494 19.19 9.63 -17.24
N ALA A 495 19.02 8.34 -16.89
CA ALA A 495 19.78 7.71 -15.83
C ALA A 495 20.23 6.32 -16.28
N GLU A 496 21.50 5.99 -16.04
CA GLU A 496 22.04 4.66 -16.23
C GLU A 496 22.43 4.09 -14.87
N ILE A 497 21.92 2.89 -14.57
CA ILE A 497 22.12 2.25 -13.26
C ILE A 497 22.86 0.94 -13.51
N PRO A 498 24.13 0.85 -13.12
CA PRO A 498 24.91 -0.36 -13.27
C PRO A 498 24.50 -1.42 -12.22
N VAL A 499 24.46 -2.67 -12.65
CA VAL A 499 24.44 -3.84 -11.76
C VAL A 499 25.70 -4.64 -12.02
N THR A 500 26.44 -4.91 -10.97
CA THR A 500 27.76 -5.57 -11.05
C THR A 500 27.69 -7.00 -10.52
N ARG A 501 28.59 -7.85 -10.98
CA ARG A 501 28.72 -9.19 -10.39
C ARG A 501 29.20 -9.09 -8.95
N VAL A 502 28.43 -9.71 -8.05
CA VAL A 502 28.76 -9.72 -6.62
C VAL A 502 29.60 -10.95 -6.33
N GLY A 503 30.85 -10.77 -5.91
CA GLY A 503 31.70 -11.84 -5.35
C GLY A 503 32.85 -12.29 -6.19
N GLU A 504 33.43 -11.46 -7.06
CA GLU A 504 34.81 -11.58 -7.51
C GLU A 504 35.69 -10.50 -6.90
#